data_c1a824fb6b3e1f55e027536914cd3be3
#
_entry.id   c1a824fb6b3e1f55e027536914cd3be3
#
_cell.length_a   1.000
_cell.length_b   1.000
_cell.length_c   1.000
_cell.angle_alpha   90.00
_cell.angle_beta   90.00
_cell.angle_gamma   90.00
#
_symmetry.space_group_name_H-M   'P 1'
#
loop_
_entity.id
_entity.type
_entity.pdbx_description
1 polymer ?
#
loop_
_entity_poly.entity_id
_entity_poly.type
_entity_poly.pdbx_seq_one_letter_code
_entity_poly.pdbx_strand_id
1 'polypeptide(L)'
;MNKELIMKLIERARTSADNAYCPYTNQPIGCSLLTSDNVIFGGCNVESNDLSCSATAGEVAVLKAISEGYTAFKAICFYSEKLMPYPSGKSRQILAEFNPMINVVVANNETYSMHTLTELLPFHPEGPEIE
;
A
#
# COMPACT_ATOMS: atom_id res chain seq x y z
N MET A 1 -5.78 13.64 -7.68
CA MET A 1 -5.32 14.07 -6.33
C MET A 1 -4.46 15.32 -6.47
N ASN A 2 -4.55 16.23 -5.52
CA ASN A 2 -3.68 17.39 -5.54
C ASN A 2 -2.29 17.06 -4.95
N LYS A 3 -1.33 17.92 -5.25
CA LYS A 3 0.07 17.71 -4.85
C LYS A 3 0.25 17.68 -3.33
N GLU A 4 -0.51 18.51 -2.62
CA GLU A 4 -0.44 18.57 -1.14
C GLU A 4 -0.82 17.23 -0.51
N LEU A 5 -1.89 16.60 -0.99
CA LEU A 5 -2.32 15.29 -0.52
C LEU A 5 -1.30 14.20 -0.86
N ILE A 6 -0.74 14.24 -2.06
CA ILE A 6 0.30 13.30 -2.49
C ILE A 6 1.51 13.39 -1.56
N MET A 7 1.98 14.60 -1.25
CA MET A 7 3.11 14.80 -0.36
C MET A 7 2.82 14.31 1.06
N LYS A 8 1.59 14.51 1.54
CA LYS A 8 1.16 14.02 2.84
C LYS A 8 1.16 12.50 2.90
N LEU A 9 0.69 11.83 1.86
CA LEU A 9 0.71 10.37 1.77
C LEU A 9 2.14 9.82 1.72
N ILE A 10 3.01 10.47 0.95
CA ILE A 10 4.43 10.07 0.86
C ILE A 10 5.10 10.21 2.22
N GLU A 11 4.88 11.32 2.92
CA GLU A 11 5.48 11.54 4.23
C GLU A 11 5.00 10.52 5.25
N ARG A 12 3.71 10.18 5.25
CA ARG A 12 3.18 9.15 6.15
C ARG A 12 3.74 7.76 5.82
N ALA A 13 3.88 7.43 4.54
CA ALA A 13 4.49 6.17 4.12
C ALA A 13 5.97 6.13 4.55
N ARG A 14 6.69 7.24 4.39
CA ARG A 14 8.09 7.34 4.79
C ARG A 14 8.27 7.10 6.29
N THR A 15 7.47 7.76 7.13
CA THR A 15 7.57 7.57 8.58
C THR A 15 7.15 6.15 9.00
N SER A 16 6.18 5.56 8.29
CA SER A 16 5.76 4.18 8.56
C SER A 16 6.88 3.17 8.27
N ALA A 17 7.72 3.44 7.27
CA ALA A 17 8.86 2.58 6.95
C ALA A 17 9.86 2.45 8.10
N ASP A 18 9.94 3.44 8.98
CA ASP A 18 10.86 3.42 10.13
C ASP A 18 10.53 2.28 11.11
N ASN A 19 9.31 1.77 11.09
CA ASN A 19 8.85 0.68 11.95
C ASN A 19 8.94 -0.69 11.28
N ALA A 20 9.44 -0.79 10.06
CA ALA A 20 9.50 -2.04 9.35
C ALA A 20 10.34 -3.08 10.09
N TYR A 21 9.83 -4.32 10.13
CA TYR A 21 10.58 -5.46 10.62
C TYR A 21 11.06 -6.28 9.43
N CYS A 22 12.28 -6.04 8.97
CA CYS A 22 12.81 -6.65 7.75
C CYS A 22 14.25 -7.17 7.90
N PRO A 23 14.50 -8.08 8.89
CA PRO A 23 15.85 -8.56 9.18
C PRO A 23 16.45 -9.42 8.06
N TYR A 24 15.63 -9.94 7.16
CA TYR A 24 16.07 -10.85 6.08
C TYR A 24 16.47 -10.10 4.82
N THR A 25 15.67 -9.13 4.39
CA THR A 25 15.98 -8.34 3.19
C THR A 25 16.73 -7.05 3.48
N ASN A 26 16.58 -6.51 4.69
CA ASN A 26 17.06 -5.20 5.08
C ASN A 26 16.53 -4.07 4.16
N GLN A 27 15.30 -4.24 3.69
CA GLN A 27 14.64 -3.28 2.80
C GLN A 27 13.32 -2.79 3.45
N PRO A 28 13.38 -1.71 4.26
CA PRO A 28 12.17 -1.12 4.82
C PRO A 28 11.27 -0.55 3.75
N ILE A 29 10.00 -0.92 3.79
CA ILE A 29 8.96 -0.38 2.91
C ILE A 29 7.86 0.18 3.80
N GLY A 30 7.43 1.40 3.50
CA GLY A 30 6.30 2.03 4.15
C GLY A 30 5.13 2.15 3.22
N CYS A 31 3.95 2.27 3.81
CA CYS A 31 2.71 2.43 3.09
C CYS A 31 1.81 3.40 3.83
N SER A 32 1.04 4.18 3.08
CA SER A 32 -0.07 4.97 3.63
C SER A 32 -1.31 4.73 2.78
N LEU A 33 -2.43 4.46 3.44
CA LEU A 33 -3.70 4.16 2.81
C LEU A 33 -4.70 5.25 3.20
N LEU A 34 -5.32 5.88 2.19
CA LEU A 34 -6.32 6.92 2.39
C LEU A 34 -7.71 6.33 2.20
N THR A 35 -8.53 6.42 3.23
CA THR A 35 -9.93 5.99 3.15
C THR A 35 -10.77 7.04 2.43
N SER A 36 -11.98 6.64 2.02
CA SER A 36 -12.96 7.57 1.43
C SER A 36 -13.41 8.66 2.41
N ASP A 37 -13.26 8.42 3.72
CA ASP A 37 -13.55 9.40 4.79
C ASP A 37 -12.32 10.26 5.15
N ASN A 38 -11.26 10.21 4.34
CA ASN A 38 -10.02 10.97 4.54
C ASN A 38 -9.22 10.59 5.79
N VAL A 39 -9.38 9.36 6.29
CA VAL A 39 -8.52 8.81 7.35
C VAL A 39 -7.32 8.12 6.70
N ILE A 40 -6.13 8.30 7.28
CA ILE A 40 -4.91 7.69 6.77
C ILE A 40 -4.43 6.61 7.73
N PHE A 41 -4.18 5.41 7.17
CA PHE A 41 -3.57 4.29 7.90
C PHE A 41 -2.17 4.03 7.37
N GLY A 42 -1.19 4.01 8.25
CA GLY A 42 0.18 3.65 7.89
C GLY A 42 0.41 2.15 8.01
N GLY A 43 1.33 1.63 7.21
CA GLY A 43 1.77 0.25 7.27
C GLY A 43 3.24 0.13 6.91
N CYS A 44 3.84 -0.99 7.26
CA CYS A 44 5.21 -1.33 6.92
C CYS A 44 5.32 -2.83 6.70
N ASN A 45 6.40 -3.26 6.04
CA ASN A 45 6.62 -4.69 5.86
C ASN A 45 7.07 -5.34 7.17
N VAL A 46 6.56 -6.56 7.38
CA VAL A 46 6.89 -7.40 8.55
C VAL A 46 7.28 -8.77 8.03
N GLU A 47 8.56 -9.08 8.13
CA GLU A 47 9.11 -10.33 7.59
C GLU A 47 9.10 -11.45 8.62
N SER A 48 9.04 -12.67 8.11
CA SER A 48 9.17 -13.89 8.89
C SER A 48 10.27 -14.75 8.27
N ASN A 49 10.89 -15.61 9.08
CA ASN A 49 11.83 -16.61 8.55
C ASN A 49 11.14 -17.63 7.63
N ASP A 50 9.83 -17.77 7.73
CA ASP A 50 9.00 -18.41 6.73
C ASP A 50 8.41 -17.31 5.86
N LEU A 51 8.86 -17.22 4.61
CA LEU A 51 8.46 -16.15 3.70
C LEU A 51 6.96 -16.10 3.48
N SER A 52 6.27 -17.24 3.56
CA SER A 52 4.80 -17.30 3.41
C SER A 52 4.08 -16.62 4.56
N CYS A 53 4.73 -16.42 5.69
CA CYS A 53 4.18 -15.75 6.87
C CYS A 53 4.50 -14.26 6.91
N SER A 54 5.27 -13.75 5.95
CA SER A 54 5.59 -12.33 5.87
C SER A 54 4.39 -11.53 5.40
N ALA A 55 4.27 -10.30 5.91
CA ALA A 55 3.25 -9.36 5.49
C ALA A 55 3.90 -8.19 4.74
N THR A 56 3.30 -7.79 3.61
CA THR A 56 3.73 -6.60 2.88
C THR A 56 3.22 -5.34 3.55
N ALA A 57 3.85 -4.21 3.26
CA ALA A 57 3.42 -2.92 3.81
C ALA A 57 1.97 -2.60 3.43
N GLY A 58 1.58 -2.92 2.19
CA GLY A 58 0.21 -2.72 1.72
C GLY A 58 -0.81 -3.57 2.48
N GLU A 59 -0.49 -4.86 2.72
CA GLU A 59 -1.35 -5.73 3.51
C GLU A 59 -1.56 -5.17 4.92
N VAL A 60 -0.49 -4.73 5.58
CA VAL A 60 -0.58 -4.20 6.94
C VAL A 60 -1.50 -2.99 6.98
N ALA A 61 -1.34 -2.04 6.06
CA ALA A 61 -2.18 -0.85 6.02
C ALA A 61 -3.66 -1.17 5.76
N VAL A 62 -3.93 -2.06 4.79
CA VAL A 62 -5.31 -2.46 4.45
C VAL A 62 -5.97 -3.20 5.60
N LEU A 63 -5.28 -4.16 6.21
CA LEU A 63 -5.83 -4.94 7.32
C LEU A 63 -6.09 -4.07 8.56
N LYS A 64 -5.22 -3.11 8.82
CA LYS A 64 -5.45 -2.14 9.91
C LYS A 64 -6.73 -1.34 9.66
N ALA A 65 -6.90 -0.82 8.46
CA ALA A 65 -8.07 -0.03 8.11
C ALA A 65 -9.36 -0.86 8.24
N ILE A 66 -9.35 -2.07 7.70
CA ILE A 66 -10.52 -2.96 7.76
C ILE A 66 -10.87 -3.30 9.21
N SER A 67 -9.88 -3.58 10.04
CA SER A 67 -10.11 -3.90 11.46
C SER A 67 -10.67 -2.71 12.24
N GLU A 68 -10.48 -1.49 11.74
CA GLU A 68 -11.07 -0.26 12.32
C GLU A 68 -12.43 0.11 11.68
N GLY A 69 -12.95 -0.71 10.77
CA GLY A 69 -14.25 -0.53 10.16
C GLY A 69 -14.26 0.22 8.83
N TYR A 70 -13.10 0.45 8.22
CA TYR A 70 -13.00 1.16 6.94
C TYR A 70 -12.77 0.17 5.81
N THR A 71 -13.65 0.16 4.81
CA THR A 71 -13.56 -0.72 3.64
C THR A 71 -13.60 0.02 2.30
N ALA A 72 -13.75 1.34 2.34
CA ALA A 72 -13.75 2.18 1.14
C ALA A 72 -12.46 3.01 1.09
N PHE A 73 -11.65 2.81 0.06
CA PHE A 73 -10.34 3.43 -0.08
C PHE A 73 -10.25 4.22 -1.38
N LYS A 74 -9.55 5.34 -1.37
CA LYS A 74 -9.37 6.16 -2.57
C LYS A 74 -7.94 6.33 -3.04
N ALA A 75 -6.94 6.11 -2.17
CA ALA A 75 -5.53 6.20 -2.57
C ALA A 75 -4.65 5.37 -1.65
N ILE A 76 -3.51 4.93 -2.18
CA ILE A 76 -2.48 4.24 -1.42
C ILE A 76 -1.11 4.71 -1.91
N CYS A 77 -0.15 4.85 -1.00
CA CYS A 77 1.22 5.21 -1.32
C CYS A 77 2.16 4.16 -0.77
N PHE A 78 3.12 3.75 -1.58
CA PHE A 78 4.23 2.87 -1.20
C PHE A 78 5.52 3.66 -1.24
N TYR A 79 6.35 3.50 -0.23
CA TYR A 79 7.62 4.21 -0.10
C TYR A 79 8.77 3.27 0.25
N SER A 80 9.91 3.50 -0.38
CA SER A 80 11.20 2.94 -0.01
C SER A 80 12.26 4.02 -0.20
N GLU A 81 13.35 3.95 0.54
CA GLU A 81 14.38 5.00 0.51
C GLU A 81 15.02 5.18 -0.88
N LYS A 82 15.41 4.10 -1.52
CA LYS A 82 16.16 4.13 -2.77
C LYS A 82 15.44 3.54 -3.96
N LEU A 83 14.81 2.38 -3.78
CA LEU A 83 14.12 1.68 -4.83
C LEU A 83 12.70 2.24 -5.00
N MET A 84 12.13 2.06 -6.19
CA MET A 84 10.70 2.33 -6.41
C MET A 84 9.91 1.09 -5.98
N PRO A 85 9.20 1.13 -4.87
CA PRO A 85 8.58 -0.05 -4.28
C PRO A 85 7.21 -0.33 -4.88
N TYR A 86 7.18 -0.78 -6.13
CA TYR A 86 5.92 -1.20 -6.74
C TYR A 86 5.27 -2.30 -5.92
N PRO A 87 3.96 -2.25 -5.69
CA PRO A 87 3.29 -3.24 -4.86
C PRO A 87 3.40 -4.65 -5.44
N SER A 88 3.51 -5.64 -4.56
CA SER A 88 3.52 -7.05 -4.96
C SER A 88 2.21 -7.45 -5.62
N GLY A 89 2.21 -8.57 -6.35
CA GLY A 89 0.98 -9.12 -6.93
C GLY A 89 -0.10 -9.36 -5.89
N LYS A 90 0.29 -9.86 -4.72
CA LYS A 90 -0.63 -10.07 -3.59
C LYS A 90 -1.25 -8.76 -3.10
N SER A 91 -0.45 -7.70 -2.93
CA SER A 91 -0.97 -6.39 -2.54
C SER A 91 -1.93 -5.83 -3.59
N ARG A 92 -1.60 -5.97 -4.87
CA ARG A 92 -2.48 -5.53 -5.95
C ARG A 92 -3.82 -6.25 -5.92
N GLN A 93 -3.80 -7.55 -5.72
CA GLN A 93 -5.04 -8.36 -5.68
C GLN A 93 -5.90 -8.00 -4.47
N ILE A 94 -5.29 -7.79 -3.30
CA ILE A 94 -6.03 -7.36 -2.11
C ILE A 94 -6.69 -5.99 -2.34
N LEU A 95 -5.96 -5.05 -2.93
CA LEU A 95 -6.51 -3.71 -3.24
C LEU A 95 -7.66 -3.79 -4.24
N ALA A 96 -7.57 -4.68 -5.23
CA ALA A 96 -8.61 -4.85 -6.24
C ALA A 96 -9.95 -5.32 -5.65
N GLU A 97 -9.93 -6.04 -4.53
CA GLU A 97 -11.15 -6.44 -3.82
C GLU A 97 -11.98 -5.23 -3.39
N PHE A 98 -11.30 -4.16 -2.96
CA PHE A 98 -11.95 -2.99 -2.36
C PHE A 98 -12.12 -1.83 -3.34
N ASN A 99 -11.17 -1.60 -4.23
CA ASN A 99 -11.26 -0.56 -5.25
C ASN A 99 -10.28 -0.82 -6.40
N PRO A 100 -10.73 -1.43 -7.51
CA PRO A 100 -9.86 -1.67 -8.66
C PRO A 100 -9.37 -0.39 -9.35
N MET A 101 -9.99 0.76 -9.06
CA MET A 101 -9.62 2.06 -9.62
C MET A 101 -8.81 2.92 -8.65
N ILE A 102 -8.33 2.34 -7.54
CA ILE A 102 -7.58 3.11 -6.54
C ILE A 102 -6.34 3.78 -7.14
N ASN A 103 -6.07 5.00 -6.73
CA ASN A 103 -4.84 5.71 -7.08
C ASN A 103 -3.67 5.14 -6.29
N VAL A 104 -2.60 4.78 -7.00
CA VAL A 104 -1.39 4.21 -6.40
C VAL A 104 -0.22 5.17 -6.62
N VAL A 105 0.35 5.64 -5.53
CA VAL A 105 1.57 6.46 -5.55
C VAL A 105 2.74 5.57 -5.15
N VAL A 106 3.80 5.58 -5.95
CA VAL A 106 5.03 4.87 -5.66
C VAL A 106 6.15 5.89 -5.54
N ALA A 107 6.85 5.89 -4.43
CA ALA A 107 7.80 6.97 -4.10
C ALA A 107 9.10 6.45 -3.49
N ASN A 108 10.15 7.21 -3.68
CA ASN A 108 11.40 7.09 -2.93
C ASN A 108 11.83 8.48 -2.47
N ASN A 109 13.07 8.64 -1.99
CA ASN A 109 13.55 9.95 -1.51
C ASN A 109 13.70 10.99 -2.62
N GLU A 110 13.78 10.59 -3.88
CA GLU A 110 14.09 11.51 -4.98
C GLU A 110 12.88 11.80 -5.86
N THR A 111 12.00 10.84 -6.05
CA THR A 111 10.92 10.96 -7.03
C THR A 111 9.69 10.15 -6.64
N TYR A 112 8.60 10.39 -7.32
CA TYR A 112 7.41 9.55 -7.23
C TYR A 112 6.75 9.41 -8.60
N SER A 113 5.96 8.36 -8.74
CA SER A 113 5.10 8.14 -9.90
C SER A 113 3.69 7.82 -9.44
N MET A 114 2.72 8.09 -10.32
CA MET A 114 1.31 7.84 -10.04
C MET A 114 0.73 6.87 -11.06
N HIS A 115 -0.06 5.95 -10.54
CA HIS A 115 -0.72 4.91 -11.32
C HIS A 115 -2.15 4.72 -10.85
N THR A 116 -2.99 4.12 -11.69
CA THR A 116 -4.22 3.49 -11.22
C THR A 116 -3.95 2.00 -11.02
N LEU A 117 -4.69 1.36 -10.15
CA LEU A 117 -4.50 -0.07 -9.91
C LEU A 117 -4.74 -0.88 -11.20
N THR A 118 -5.66 -0.44 -12.05
CA THR A 118 -5.93 -1.11 -13.35
C THR A 118 -4.71 -1.14 -14.28
N GLU A 119 -3.82 -0.16 -14.20
CA GLU A 119 -2.56 -0.19 -14.94
C GLU A 119 -1.60 -1.27 -14.40
N LEU A 120 -1.62 -1.47 -13.08
CA LEU A 120 -0.70 -2.39 -12.39
C LEU A 120 -1.24 -3.81 -12.30
N LEU A 121 -2.56 -3.97 -12.42
CA LEU A 121 -3.24 -5.27 -12.37
C LEU A 121 -4.36 -5.30 -13.41
N PRO A 122 -4.04 -5.30 -14.70
CA PRO A 122 -5.07 -5.41 -15.74
C PRO A 122 -5.70 -6.79 -15.73
N PHE A 123 -7.00 -6.86 -16.05
CA PHE A 123 -7.72 -8.14 -16.17
C PHE A 123 -7.55 -9.04 -14.93
N HIS A 124 -7.62 -8.46 -13.73
CA HIS A 124 -7.51 -9.24 -12.50
C HIS A 124 -8.67 -10.21 -12.36
N PRO A 125 -8.47 -11.36 -11.67
CA PRO A 125 -9.56 -12.31 -11.45
C PRO A 125 -10.70 -11.66 -10.67
N GLU A 126 -11.93 -11.86 -11.14
CA GLU A 126 -13.14 -11.52 -10.39
C GLU A 126 -13.47 -12.69 -9.50
N GLY A 127 -13.74 -12.42 -8.24
CA GLY A 127 -14.15 -13.44 -7.31
C GLY A 127 -15.61 -13.86 -7.52
N PRO A 128 -16.10 -14.83 -6.74
CA PRO A 128 -17.52 -15.17 -6.74
C PRO A 128 -18.34 -13.97 -6.26
N GLU A 129 -19.57 -13.88 -6.77
CA GLU A 129 -20.49 -12.85 -6.31
C GLU A 129 -20.78 -13.00 -4.81
N ILE A 130 -20.80 -11.88 -4.10
CA ILE A 130 -21.16 -11.83 -2.69
C ILE A 130 -22.63 -11.43 -2.61
N GLU A 131 -23.46 -12.31 -2.04
CA GLU A 131 -24.88 -12.04 -1.83
C GLU A 131 -25.14 -11.31 -0.53
#